data_53826bd5f8d04165bb0c612535b041cb
#
_entry.id   53826bd5f8d04165bb0c612535b041cb
#
_cell.length_a   1.000
_cell.length_b   1.000
_cell.length_c   1.000
_cell.angle_alpha   90.00
_cell.angle_beta   90.00
_cell.angle_gamma   90.00
#
_symmetry.space_group_name_H-M   'P 1'
#
loop_
_entity.id
_entity.type
_entity.pdbx_description
1 polymer ?
#
loop_
_entity_poly.entity_id
_entity_poly.type
_entity_poly.pdbx_seq_one_letter_code
_entity_poly.pdbx_strand_id
1 'polypeptide(L)'
;MLTLSTNIHDGRLDGSMAKLPGDLARIAALGLGGVEIGIHGLDAIRCGRLDRSRVEAFKAIWSEYDLALSFHAPDTLDLMARRDHDVHLQVFSSCLEFCSLAGAKTLVVHPGRWVPETDFGIASPWTPDPTAAREAMETEARTIRSIAGQFPDVVVSLENARTFLPYSPHTYAEFPELLLAQVERIDLPHVGICLDTGHLHLASRLHGFSESHGAALLAPRLVHLHIHDNFGRTGYWSEKNQTGQVPLGRGDLHMPPGLGDIDFAAVVGPILENFSGIAVCELRGRYLDALGEHIEGFQRLVSGLRAPRPA
;
A
#
# COMPACT_ATOMS: atom_id res chain seq x y z
N MET A 1 -12.57 5.60 14.13
CA MET A 1 -13.72 5.27 13.24
C MET A 1 -13.16 4.70 11.93
N LEU A 2 -13.77 3.66 11.36
CA LEU A 2 -13.39 3.12 10.05
C LEU A 2 -13.86 4.05 8.94
N THR A 3 -12.95 4.42 8.04
CA THR A 3 -13.24 5.19 6.83
C THR A 3 -13.08 4.29 5.61
N LEU A 4 -14.13 4.12 4.81
CA LEU A 4 -14.04 3.40 3.54
C LEU A 4 -13.55 4.33 2.44
N SER A 5 -12.63 3.83 1.63
CA SER A 5 -11.89 4.58 0.62
C SER A 5 -11.70 3.75 -0.64
N THR A 6 -11.28 4.40 -1.72
CA THR A 6 -10.73 3.74 -2.92
C THR A 6 -9.52 4.53 -3.42
N ASN A 7 -8.73 3.91 -4.28
CA ASN A 7 -7.59 4.56 -4.90
C ASN A 7 -7.97 5.30 -6.19
N ILE A 8 -7.22 6.36 -6.52
CA ILE A 8 -7.16 6.90 -7.88
C ILE A 8 -5.98 6.24 -8.57
N HIS A 9 -6.27 5.39 -9.54
CA HIS A 9 -5.26 4.63 -10.28
C HIS A 9 -4.26 5.57 -10.97
N ASP A 10 -2.97 5.25 -10.94
CA ASP A 10 -1.86 6.08 -11.43
C ASP A 10 -2.03 6.56 -12.87
N GLY A 11 -2.50 5.69 -13.77
CA GLY A 11 -2.78 6.05 -15.16
C GLY A 11 -3.85 7.13 -15.35
N ARG A 12 -4.54 7.56 -14.28
CA ARG A 12 -5.49 8.69 -14.33
C ARG A 12 -4.78 10.04 -14.18
N LEU A 13 -3.71 10.08 -13.42
CA LEU A 13 -3.01 11.31 -13.05
C LEU A 13 -1.77 11.54 -13.92
N ASP A 14 -0.86 10.61 -13.98
CA ASP A 14 0.36 10.59 -14.80
C ASP A 14 0.95 12.00 -15.09
N GLY A 15 1.22 12.73 -14.00
CA GLY A 15 1.73 14.11 -14.05
C GLY A 15 0.66 15.20 -14.25
N SER A 16 -0.60 14.85 -14.49
CA SER A 16 -1.68 15.82 -14.73
C SER A 16 -2.80 15.69 -13.68
N MET A 17 -3.13 16.81 -13.04
CA MET A 17 -4.27 16.88 -12.10
C MET A 17 -5.61 17.22 -12.80
N ALA A 18 -5.65 17.30 -14.12
CA ALA A 18 -6.84 17.77 -14.85
C ALA A 18 -8.09 16.88 -14.62
N LYS A 19 -7.88 15.58 -14.39
CA LYS A 19 -8.98 14.62 -14.13
C LYS A 19 -9.37 14.53 -12.66
N LEU A 20 -8.50 15.01 -11.76
CA LEU A 20 -8.67 14.86 -10.31
C LEU A 20 -10.01 15.38 -9.79
N PRO A 21 -10.50 16.58 -10.17
CA PRO A 21 -11.81 17.06 -9.70
C PRO A 21 -12.96 16.11 -10.05
N GLY A 22 -12.98 15.59 -11.27
CA GLY A 22 -14.02 14.65 -11.72
C GLY A 22 -13.95 13.30 -11.01
N ASP A 23 -12.75 12.80 -10.75
CA ASP A 23 -12.54 11.55 -10.03
C ASP A 23 -12.94 11.68 -8.55
N LEU A 24 -12.59 12.79 -7.89
CA LEU A 24 -12.98 13.08 -6.50
C LEU A 24 -14.49 13.25 -6.35
N ALA A 25 -15.13 13.99 -7.28
CA ALA A 25 -16.59 14.14 -7.29
C ALA A 25 -17.30 12.78 -7.45
N ARG A 26 -16.77 11.90 -8.32
CA ARG A 26 -17.31 10.54 -8.49
C ARG A 26 -17.16 9.71 -7.22
N ILE A 27 -15.99 9.73 -6.57
CA ILE A 27 -15.72 9.00 -5.33
C ILE A 27 -16.65 9.49 -4.21
N ALA A 28 -16.80 10.80 -4.03
CA ALA A 28 -17.71 11.37 -3.05
C ALA A 28 -19.18 10.95 -3.31
N ALA A 29 -19.61 10.91 -4.57
CA ALA A 29 -20.95 10.49 -4.96
C ALA A 29 -21.23 9.00 -4.67
N LEU A 30 -20.18 8.16 -4.53
CA LEU A 30 -20.30 6.76 -4.13
C LEU A 30 -20.42 6.55 -2.61
N GLY A 31 -20.47 7.64 -1.84
CA GLY A 31 -20.62 7.57 -0.38
C GLY A 31 -19.36 7.08 0.35
N LEU A 32 -18.20 7.15 -0.29
CA LEU A 32 -16.92 6.89 0.35
C LEU A 32 -16.48 8.08 1.21
N GLY A 33 -15.85 7.78 2.33
CA GLY A 33 -15.33 8.79 3.26
C GLY A 33 -13.86 9.17 3.00
N GLY A 34 -13.20 8.56 2.03
CA GLY A 34 -11.78 8.82 1.77
C GLY A 34 -11.33 8.46 0.35
N VAL A 35 -10.11 8.85 0.04
CA VAL A 35 -9.41 8.49 -1.20
C VAL A 35 -7.93 8.31 -0.94
N GLU A 36 -7.32 7.39 -1.67
CA GLU A 36 -5.87 7.22 -1.74
C GLU A 36 -5.34 7.61 -3.10
N ILE A 37 -4.21 8.31 -3.11
CA ILE A 37 -3.59 8.85 -4.32
C ILE A 37 -2.10 8.49 -4.34
N GLY A 38 -1.64 7.92 -5.45
CA GLY A 38 -0.21 7.75 -5.71
C GLY A 38 0.46 9.13 -5.87
N ILE A 39 1.35 9.50 -4.95
CA ILE A 39 1.96 10.84 -4.91
C ILE A 39 2.78 11.13 -6.18
N HIS A 40 3.35 10.08 -6.79
CA HIS A 40 4.11 10.18 -8.04
C HIS A 40 3.23 10.61 -9.22
N GLY A 41 1.93 10.28 -9.22
CA GLY A 41 0.98 10.72 -10.25
C GLY A 41 0.72 12.23 -10.23
N LEU A 42 1.02 12.92 -9.14
CA LEU A 42 0.84 14.37 -9.01
C LEU A 42 2.00 15.19 -9.59
N ASP A 43 3.11 14.55 -9.98
CA ASP A 43 4.34 15.21 -10.49
C ASP A 43 4.88 16.32 -9.55
N ALA A 44 4.72 16.10 -8.25
CA ALA A 44 5.10 17.07 -7.22
C ALA A 44 6.51 16.84 -6.67
N ILE A 45 7.14 15.70 -6.96
CA ILE A 45 8.49 15.36 -6.50
C ILE A 45 9.33 14.98 -7.70
N ARG A 46 10.45 15.71 -7.89
CA ARG A 46 11.38 15.45 -8.99
C ARG A 46 12.80 15.32 -8.46
N CYS A 47 13.42 14.15 -8.68
CA CYS A 47 14.75 13.83 -8.17
C CYS A 47 14.89 14.18 -6.67
N GLY A 48 13.93 13.72 -5.85
CA GLY A 48 13.88 13.93 -4.41
C GLY A 48 13.42 15.32 -3.97
N ARG A 49 13.19 16.28 -4.86
CA ARG A 49 12.84 17.66 -4.50
C ARG A 49 11.35 17.92 -4.65
N LEU A 50 10.74 18.42 -3.57
CA LEU A 50 9.34 18.80 -3.57
C LEU A 50 9.11 20.12 -4.33
N ASP A 51 8.19 20.10 -5.28
CA ASP A 51 7.67 21.28 -5.96
C ASP A 51 6.45 21.83 -5.20
N ARG A 52 6.66 22.85 -4.38
CA ARG A 52 5.60 23.45 -3.55
C ARG A 52 4.48 24.07 -4.38
N SER A 53 4.73 24.50 -5.61
CA SER A 53 3.67 25.01 -6.47
C SER A 53 2.66 23.92 -6.86
N ARG A 54 3.13 22.68 -7.03
CA ARG A 54 2.28 21.50 -7.26
C ARG A 54 1.49 21.13 -6.01
N VAL A 55 2.08 21.29 -4.81
CA VAL A 55 1.36 21.10 -3.54
C VAL A 55 0.19 22.08 -3.44
N GLU A 56 0.42 23.36 -3.69
CA GLU A 56 -0.64 24.38 -3.64
C GLU A 56 -1.71 24.15 -4.71
N ALA A 57 -1.34 23.74 -5.93
CA ALA A 57 -2.29 23.37 -6.97
C ALA A 57 -3.17 22.17 -6.54
N PHE A 58 -2.58 21.16 -5.91
CA PHE A 58 -3.32 20.03 -5.34
C PHE A 58 -4.28 20.48 -4.23
N LYS A 59 -3.80 21.28 -3.29
CA LYS A 59 -4.61 21.79 -2.16
C LYS A 59 -5.81 22.62 -2.65
N ALA A 60 -5.64 23.43 -3.69
CA ALA A 60 -6.72 24.20 -4.27
C ALA A 60 -7.86 23.30 -4.79
N ILE A 61 -7.53 22.14 -5.40
CA ILE A 61 -8.51 21.15 -5.81
C ILE A 61 -9.10 20.43 -4.60
N TRP A 62 -8.22 19.97 -3.70
CA TRP A 62 -8.59 19.14 -2.56
C TRP A 62 -9.54 19.84 -1.59
N SER A 63 -9.39 21.16 -1.39
CA SER A 63 -10.20 21.96 -0.48
C SER A 63 -11.70 21.97 -0.77
N GLU A 64 -12.11 21.55 -1.99
CA GLU A 64 -13.51 21.46 -2.38
C GLU A 64 -14.20 20.16 -1.90
N TYR A 65 -13.44 19.22 -1.27
CA TYR A 65 -13.94 17.90 -0.92
C TYR A 65 -13.73 17.61 0.57
N ASP A 66 -14.76 17.06 1.21
CA ASP A 66 -14.73 16.58 2.59
C ASP A 66 -14.46 15.05 2.60
N LEU A 67 -13.22 14.67 2.27
CA LEU A 67 -12.76 13.30 2.22
C LEU A 67 -11.49 13.13 3.06
N ALA A 68 -11.34 11.98 3.69
CA ALA A 68 -10.05 11.61 4.29
C ALA A 68 -9.03 11.30 3.17
N LEU A 69 -7.81 11.81 3.32
CA LEU A 69 -6.74 11.65 2.35
C LEU A 69 -5.67 10.70 2.88
N SER A 70 -5.33 9.70 2.10
CA SER A 70 -4.08 8.94 2.19
C SER A 70 -3.29 9.07 0.90
N PHE A 71 -1.96 9.01 1.03
CA PHE A 71 -1.08 8.92 -0.12
C PHE A 71 -0.33 7.60 -0.13
N HIS A 72 -0.06 7.12 -1.33
CA HIS A 72 0.88 6.04 -1.57
C HIS A 72 2.20 6.62 -2.10
N ALA A 73 3.31 6.24 -1.49
CA ALA A 73 4.64 6.60 -1.98
C ALA A 73 4.93 5.91 -3.32
N PRO A 74 5.89 6.38 -4.13
CA PRO A 74 6.26 5.68 -5.35
C PRO A 74 6.63 4.22 -5.08
N ASP A 75 6.10 3.29 -5.87
CA ASP A 75 6.39 1.84 -5.78
C ASP A 75 7.89 1.52 -5.81
N THR A 76 8.65 2.37 -6.53
CA THR A 76 10.10 2.23 -6.66
C THR A 76 10.90 2.82 -5.51
N LEU A 77 10.24 3.47 -4.54
CA LEU A 77 10.92 3.93 -3.33
C LEU A 77 11.45 2.71 -2.57
N ASP A 78 12.73 2.75 -2.21
CA ASP A 78 13.41 1.67 -1.51
C ASP A 78 14.46 2.24 -0.54
N LEU A 79 14.16 2.22 0.75
CA LEU A 79 15.05 2.77 1.78
C LEU A 79 16.24 1.86 2.10
N MET A 80 16.31 0.67 1.50
CA MET A 80 17.49 -0.20 1.51
C MET A 80 18.28 -0.13 0.19
N ALA A 81 17.86 0.70 -0.77
CA ALA A 81 18.54 0.83 -2.05
C ALA A 81 20.02 1.18 -1.87
N ARG A 82 20.88 0.46 -2.62
CA ARG A 82 22.33 0.73 -2.62
C ARG A 82 22.75 1.77 -3.65
N ARG A 83 21.94 1.92 -4.71
CA ARG A 83 22.13 2.94 -5.75
C ARG A 83 21.21 4.12 -5.44
N ASP A 84 21.70 5.32 -5.69
CA ASP A 84 20.93 6.55 -5.52
C ASP A 84 20.25 6.69 -4.14
N HIS A 85 20.85 6.09 -3.10
CA HIS A 85 20.30 6.03 -1.76
C HIS A 85 19.84 7.40 -1.24
N ASP A 86 20.67 8.43 -1.43
CA ASP A 86 20.34 9.79 -1.01
C ASP A 86 19.09 10.33 -1.71
N VAL A 87 18.85 9.92 -2.96
CA VAL A 87 17.63 10.30 -3.69
C VAL A 87 16.40 9.61 -3.06
N HIS A 88 16.51 8.32 -2.71
CA HIS A 88 15.43 7.62 -2.01
C HIS A 88 15.10 8.27 -0.67
N LEU A 89 16.11 8.70 0.11
CA LEU A 89 15.88 9.41 1.38
C LEU A 89 15.18 10.76 1.14
N GLN A 90 15.61 11.50 0.14
CA GLN A 90 14.99 12.78 -0.23
C GLN A 90 13.55 12.59 -0.71
N VAL A 91 13.27 11.55 -1.53
CA VAL A 91 11.91 11.22 -1.96
C VAL A 91 11.02 10.91 -0.76
N PHE A 92 11.48 10.07 0.18
CA PHE A 92 10.72 9.75 1.38
C PHE A 92 10.40 10.99 2.23
N SER A 93 11.40 11.84 2.47
CA SER A 93 11.21 13.10 3.20
C SER A 93 10.23 14.03 2.47
N SER A 94 10.34 14.15 1.14
CA SER A 94 9.44 14.96 0.32
C SER A 94 8.01 14.42 0.28
N CYS A 95 7.82 13.10 0.31
CA CYS A 95 6.49 12.49 0.45
C CYS A 95 5.84 12.88 1.78
N LEU A 96 6.58 12.80 2.89
CA LEU A 96 6.08 13.17 4.21
C LEU A 96 5.78 14.68 4.30
N GLU A 97 6.66 15.53 3.76
CA GLU A 97 6.41 16.97 3.68
C GLU A 97 5.15 17.27 2.86
N PHE A 98 4.95 16.58 1.72
CA PHE A 98 3.74 16.74 0.92
C PHE A 98 2.50 16.33 1.72
N CYS A 99 2.53 15.16 2.39
CA CYS A 99 1.43 14.68 3.23
C CYS A 99 1.05 15.71 4.30
N SER A 100 2.03 16.20 5.05
CA SER A 100 1.83 17.20 6.11
C SER A 100 1.22 18.49 5.55
N LEU A 101 1.76 19.03 4.44
CA LEU A 101 1.25 20.23 3.79
C LEU A 101 -0.16 20.07 3.21
N ALA A 102 -0.49 18.91 2.70
CA ALA A 102 -1.80 18.58 2.13
C ALA A 102 -2.84 18.18 3.19
N GLY A 103 -2.43 17.95 4.43
CA GLY A 103 -3.29 17.46 5.51
C GLY A 103 -3.68 15.99 5.38
N ALA A 104 -2.89 15.20 4.65
CA ALA A 104 -3.10 13.77 4.54
C ALA A 104 -2.85 13.06 5.88
N LYS A 105 -3.65 12.03 6.16
CA LYS A 105 -3.55 11.29 7.43
C LYS A 105 -2.51 10.20 7.39
N THR A 106 -2.29 9.59 6.23
CA THR A 106 -1.44 8.40 6.09
C THR A 106 -0.61 8.49 4.82
N LEU A 107 0.65 8.08 4.93
CA LEU A 107 1.53 7.73 3.80
C LEU A 107 1.78 6.23 3.83
N VAL A 108 1.31 5.50 2.82
CA VAL A 108 1.66 4.10 2.60
C VAL A 108 3.02 4.04 1.92
N VAL A 109 3.88 3.14 2.39
CA VAL A 109 5.26 2.98 1.91
C VAL A 109 5.58 1.50 1.78
N HIS A 110 6.08 1.09 0.61
CA HIS A 110 6.66 -0.24 0.48
C HIS A 110 7.94 -0.34 1.29
N PRO A 111 8.13 -1.42 2.06
CA PRO A 111 9.37 -1.68 2.79
C PRO A 111 10.57 -1.88 1.88
N GLY A 112 11.76 -1.70 2.43
CA GLY A 112 13.01 -1.91 1.72
C GLY A 112 13.18 -3.34 1.23
N ARG A 113 13.98 -3.49 0.20
CA ARG A 113 14.16 -4.74 -0.53
C ARG A 113 15.59 -5.23 -0.45
N TRP A 114 15.76 -6.52 -0.19
CA TRP A 114 17.06 -7.19 -0.29
C TRP A 114 17.52 -7.30 -1.75
N VAL A 115 16.56 -7.57 -2.64
CA VAL A 115 16.75 -7.54 -4.09
C VAL A 115 15.82 -6.47 -4.67
N PRO A 116 16.35 -5.31 -5.08
CA PRO A 116 15.54 -4.27 -5.70
C PRO A 116 14.84 -4.77 -6.97
N GLU A 117 13.59 -4.36 -7.18
CA GLU A 117 12.86 -4.73 -8.41
C GLU A 117 13.57 -4.26 -9.69
N THR A 118 14.38 -3.21 -9.60
CA THR A 118 15.22 -2.73 -10.70
C THR A 118 16.30 -3.73 -11.12
N ASP A 119 16.68 -4.64 -10.23
CA ASP A 119 17.70 -5.66 -10.49
C ASP A 119 17.09 -6.98 -10.95
N PHE A 120 15.76 -7.12 -10.94
CA PHE A 120 15.07 -8.28 -11.47
C PHE A 120 15.37 -8.45 -12.98
N GLY A 121 15.64 -9.67 -13.40
CA GLY A 121 16.03 -10.00 -14.77
C GLY A 121 17.53 -9.88 -15.06
N ILE A 122 18.30 -9.15 -14.25
CA ILE A 122 19.77 -9.05 -14.36
C ILE A 122 20.51 -9.70 -13.18
N ALA A 123 19.88 -9.73 -12.00
CA ALA A 123 20.41 -10.46 -10.86
C ALA A 123 19.95 -11.92 -10.88
N SER A 124 20.81 -12.83 -10.42
CA SER A 124 20.35 -14.18 -10.09
C SER A 124 19.44 -14.13 -8.87
N PRO A 125 18.44 -15.03 -8.74
CA PRO A 125 17.71 -15.22 -7.50
C PRO A 125 18.71 -15.40 -6.35
N TRP A 126 18.54 -14.61 -5.32
CA TRP A 126 19.53 -14.51 -4.24
C TRP A 126 18.83 -14.41 -2.89
N THR A 127 19.27 -15.21 -1.98
CA THR A 127 18.89 -15.06 -0.57
C THR A 127 19.98 -14.26 0.13
N PRO A 128 19.66 -13.17 0.82
CA PRO A 128 20.65 -12.38 1.51
C PRO A 128 21.33 -13.19 2.59
N ASP A 129 22.64 -12.93 2.80
CA ASP A 129 23.28 -13.36 4.03
C ASP A 129 22.47 -12.83 5.24
N PRO A 130 22.13 -13.69 6.23
CA PRO A 130 21.28 -13.28 7.34
C PRO A 130 21.82 -12.08 8.13
N THR A 131 23.13 -11.91 8.20
CA THR A 131 23.76 -10.77 8.88
C THR A 131 23.57 -9.50 8.06
N ALA A 132 23.85 -9.53 6.76
CA ALA A 132 23.64 -8.39 5.87
C ALA A 132 22.17 -8.00 5.78
N ALA A 133 21.24 -8.97 5.77
CA ALA A 133 19.80 -8.70 5.80
C ALA A 133 19.39 -7.95 7.08
N ARG A 134 19.85 -8.40 8.23
CA ARG A 134 19.57 -7.74 9.51
C ARG A 134 20.15 -6.31 9.57
N GLU A 135 21.40 -6.13 9.16
CA GLU A 135 22.05 -4.81 9.11
C GLU A 135 21.30 -3.82 8.20
N ALA A 136 20.81 -4.31 7.06
CA ALA A 136 19.99 -3.51 6.15
C ALA A 136 18.67 -3.08 6.81
N MET A 137 17.96 -4.01 7.46
CA MET A 137 16.72 -3.72 8.21
C MET A 137 16.97 -2.75 9.37
N GLU A 138 18.07 -2.90 10.12
CA GLU A 138 18.44 -1.98 11.20
C GLU A 138 18.73 -0.58 10.66
N THR A 139 19.37 -0.49 9.51
CA THR A 139 19.66 0.79 8.85
C THR A 139 18.38 1.46 8.38
N GLU A 140 17.50 0.72 7.71
CA GLU A 140 16.18 1.22 7.29
C GLU A 140 15.36 1.72 8.50
N ALA A 141 15.31 0.95 9.59
CA ALA A 141 14.57 1.35 10.79
C ALA A 141 15.08 2.68 11.37
N ARG A 142 16.41 2.85 11.44
CA ARG A 142 17.02 4.13 11.88
C ARG A 142 16.68 5.27 10.93
N THR A 143 16.68 5.00 9.63
CA THR A 143 16.33 5.97 8.58
C THR A 143 14.89 6.43 8.71
N ILE A 144 13.94 5.47 8.78
CA ILE A 144 12.53 5.79 8.95
C ILE A 144 12.31 6.56 10.26
N ARG A 145 12.89 6.12 11.37
CA ARG A 145 12.80 6.82 12.66
C ARG A 145 13.30 8.27 12.57
N SER A 146 14.42 8.49 11.91
CA SER A 146 15.02 9.82 11.78
C SER A 146 14.20 10.77 10.92
N ILE A 147 13.67 10.29 9.79
CA ILE A 147 12.95 11.12 8.84
C ILE A 147 11.49 11.28 9.27
N ALA A 148 10.76 10.18 9.54
CA ALA A 148 9.36 10.23 9.95
C ALA A 148 9.16 10.93 11.31
N GLY A 149 10.15 10.83 12.20
CA GLY A 149 10.12 11.57 13.48
C GLY A 149 10.03 13.09 13.35
N GLN A 150 10.31 13.65 12.17
CA GLN A 150 10.17 15.07 11.87
C GLN A 150 8.73 15.43 11.43
N PHE A 151 7.89 14.44 11.15
CA PHE A 151 6.51 14.60 10.65
C PHE A 151 5.51 13.82 11.54
N PRO A 152 5.37 14.16 12.83
CA PRO A 152 4.54 13.37 13.76
C PRO A 152 3.04 13.47 13.48
N ASP A 153 2.62 14.35 12.60
CA ASP A 153 1.25 14.54 12.12
C ASP A 153 0.86 13.60 10.97
N VAL A 154 1.83 12.88 10.38
CA VAL A 154 1.62 11.92 9.29
C VAL A 154 1.86 10.50 9.80
N VAL A 155 0.87 9.63 9.67
CA VAL A 155 1.02 8.20 9.94
C VAL A 155 1.77 7.56 8.79
N VAL A 156 2.91 6.92 9.06
CA VAL A 156 3.65 6.11 8.08
C VAL A 156 3.17 4.66 8.20
N SER A 157 2.72 4.10 7.11
CA SER A 157 2.14 2.76 7.05
C SER A 157 3.00 1.87 6.16
N LEU A 158 3.82 0.98 6.78
CA LEU A 158 4.62 0.01 6.03
C LEU A 158 3.73 -1.13 5.54
N GLU A 159 3.74 -1.37 4.25
CA GLU A 159 2.87 -2.34 3.61
C GLU A 159 3.53 -3.74 3.53
N ASN A 160 2.77 -4.81 3.79
CA ASN A 160 3.25 -6.16 3.47
C ASN A 160 3.38 -6.34 1.96
N ALA A 161 4.41 -7.08 1.54
CA ALA A 161 4.84 -7.08 0.15
C ALA A 161 4.24 -8.22 -0.68
N ARG A 162 3.98 -7.90 -1.95
CA ARG A 162 3.67 -8.89 -2.99
C ARG A 162 4.88 -9.78 -3.31
N THR A 163 4.63 -10.92 -3.93
CA THR A 163 5.66 -11.90 -4.30
C THR A 163 5.92 -11.93 -5.80
N PHE A 164 7.16 -12.28 -6.20
CA PHE A 164 7.56 -12.42 -7.61
C PHE A 164 8.45 -13.64 -7.84
N LEU A 165 8.12 -14.45 -8.83
CA LEU A 165 9.01 -15.52 -9.29
C LEU A 165 10.12 -14.97 -10.21
N PRO A 166 11.36 -15.44 -10.12
CA PRO A 166 11.90 -16.37 -9.12
C PRO A 166 12.57 -15.65 -7.92
N TYR A 167 12.27 -14.38 -7.67
CA TYR A 167 13.04 -13.50 -6.77
C TYR A 167 12.56 -13.52 -5.32
N SER A 168 11.32 -13.94 -5.07
CA SER A 168 10.81 -14.04 -3.70
C SER A 168 11.50 -15.15 -2.88
N PRO A 169 11.83 -14.88 -1.58
CA PRO A 169 11.58 -13.61 -0.92
C PRO A 169 12.61 -12.54 -1.33
N HIS A 170 12.12 -11.40 -1.83
CA HIS A 170 12.97 -10.26 -2.20
C HIS A 170 12.98 -9.15 -1.14
N THR A 171 12.08 -9.24 -0.17
CA THR A 171 11.94 -8.33 0.99
C THR A 171 11.50 -9.08 2.23
N TYR A 172 11.80 -8.52 3.39
CA TYR A 172 11.33 -9.05 4.68
C TYR A 172 9.81 -8.97 4.83
N ALA A 173 9.17 -8.04 4.13
CA ALA A 173 7.74 -7.77 4.26
C ALA A 173 6.83 -8.80 3.58
N GLU A 174 7.42 -9.82 2.92
CA GLU A 174 6.68 -11.02 2.52
C GLU A 174 6.33 -11.94 3.72
N PHE A 175 6.94 -11.67 4.90
CA PHE A 175 6.73 -12.44 6.13
C PHE A 175 6.14 -11.55 7.23
N PRO A 176 4.91 -11.83 7.72
CA PRO A 176 4.26 -11.03 8.75
C PRO A 176 5.12 -10.81 10.00
N GLU A 177 5.84 -11.84 10.44
CA GLU A 177 6.70 -11.78 11.64
C GLU A 177 7.84 -10.77 11.47
N LEU A 178 8.45 -10.73 10.27
CA LEU A 178 9.56 -9.83 10.00
C LEU A 178 9.08 -8.39 9.82
N LEU A 179 7.92 -8.19 9.18
CA LEU A 179 7.31 -6.88 9.06
C LEU A 179 6.92 -6.30 10.43
N LEU A 180 6.28 -7.11 11.28
CA LEU A 180 5.95 -6.70 12.65
C LEU A 180 7.21 -6.31 13.42
N ALA A 181 8.23 -7.18 13.42
CA ALA A 181 9.51 -6.91 14.09
C ALA A 181 10.20 -5.63 13.57
N GLN A 182 10.04 -5.30 12.29
CA GLN A 182 10.59 -4.07 11.73
C GLN A 182 9.85 -2.83 12.22
N VAL A 183 8.53 -2.85 12.26
CA VAL A 183 7.73 -1.74 12.80
C VAL A 183 8.02 -1.54 14.30
N GLU A 184 8.17 -2.63 15.06
CA GLU A 184 8.57 -2.55 16.47
C GLU A 184 10.00 -1.98 16.65
N ARG A 185 10.92 -2.32 15.75
CA ARG A 185 12.30 -1.79 15.75
C ARG A 185 12.31 -0.30 15.41
N ILE A 186 11.42 0.19 14.53
CA ILE A 186 11.30 1.63 14.24
C ILE A 186 10.86 2.40 15.48
N ASP A 187 9.97 1.84 16.30
CA ASP A 187 9.58 2.36 17.61
C ASP A 187 9.16 3.85 17.57
N LEU A 188 8.24 4.17 16.65
CA LEU A 188 7.54 5.46 16.60
C LEU A 188 6.03 5.23 16.71
N PRO A 189 5.30 6.03 17.50
CA PRO A 189 3.87 5.83 17.72
C PRO A 189 3.01 6.06 16.49
N HIS A 190 3.50 6.84 15.52
CA HIS A 190 2.82 7.12 14.24
C HIS A 190 3.38 6.30 13.08
N VAL A 191 4.12 5.21 13.36
CA VAL A 191 4.52 4.22 12.36
C VAL A 191 3.79 2.91 12.64
N GLY A 192 3.11 2.39 11.65
CA GLY A 192 2.35 1.15 11.73
C GLY A 192 2.40 0.35 10.43
N ILE A 193 1.44 -0.53 10.26
CA ILE A 193 1.37 -1.48 9.16
C ILE A 193 0.15 -1.15 8.28
N CYS A 194 0.34 -1.16 6.97
CA CYS A 194 -0.71 -1.38 5.99
C CYS A 194 -0.82 -2.88 5.73
N LEU A 195 -1.96 -3.48 6.01
CA LEU A 195 -2.24 -4.83 5.57
C LEU A 195 -2.89 -4.78 4.19
N ASP A 196 -2.15 -5.23 3.19
CA ASP A 196 -2.67 -5.53 1.86
C ASP A 196 -3.09 -7.00 1.79
N THR A 197 -4.38 -7.24 1.52
CA THR A 197 -4.97 -8.57 1.51
C THR A 197 -4.48 -9.42 0.34
N GLY A 198 -4.30 -8.81 -0.82
CA GLY A 198 -3.83 -9.50 -2.01
C GLY A 198 -2.36 -9.91 -1.91
N HIS A 199 -1.52 -9.03 -1.36
CA HIS A 199 -0.12 -9.34 -1.09
C HIS A 199 0.03 -10.45 -0.06
N LEU A 200 -0.75 -10.39 1.04
CA LEU A 200 -0.74 -11.44 2.05
C LEU A 200 -1.15 -12.80 1.47
N HIS A 201 -2.19 -12.81 0.61
CA HIS A 201 -2.66 -14.02 -0.06
C HIS A 201 -1.58 -14.64 -0.94
N LEU A 202 -0.91 -13.84 -1.78
CA LEU A 202 0.21 -14.30 -2.62
C LEU A 202 1.36 -14.86 -1.76
N ALA A 203 1.76 -14.14 -0.72
CA ALA A 203 2.85 -14.54 0.16
C ALA A 203 2.52 -15.81 0.94
N SER A 204 1.32 -15.93 1.50
CA SER A 204 0.87 -17.11 2.22
C SER A 204 0.91 -18.38 1.35
N ARG A 205 0.46 -18.26 0.09
CA ARG A 205 0.47 -19.37 -0.87
C ARG A 205 1.87 -19.77 -1.31
N LEU A 206 2.76 -18.79 -1.52
CA LEU A 206 4.13 -19.07 -1.94
C LEU A 206 4.98 -19.64 -0.81
N HIS A 207 4.87 -19.09 0.41
CA HIS A 207 5.72 -19.44 1.55
C HIS A 207 5.09 -20.47 2.49
N GLY A 208 3.81 -20.81 2.33
CA GLY A 208 3.16 -21.89 3.06
C GLY A 208 2.75 -21.55 4.49
N PHE A 209 2.51 -20.28 4.82
CA PHE A 209 1.99 -19.89 6.13
C PHE A 209 0.47 -19.68 6.14
N SER A 210 -0.14 -19.64 7.32
CA SER A 210 -1.57 -19.36 7.46
C SER A 210 -1.85 -17.88 7.26
N GLU A 211 -2.70 -17.56 6.29
CA GLU A 211 -3.10 -16.20 5.94
C GLU A 211 -3.82 -15.49 7.10
N SER A 212 -4.80 -16.16 7.71
CA SER A 212 -5.51 -15.62 8.87
C SER A 212 -4.62 -15.44 10.10
N HIS A 213 -3.63 -16.34 10.30
CA HIS A 213 -2.66 -16.16 11.37
C HIS A 213 -1.74 -14.97 11.10
N GLY A 214 -1.25 -14.81 9.86
CA GLY A 214 -0.44 -13.66 9.48
C GLY A 214 -1.20 -12.34 9.67
N ALA A 215 -2.45 -12.27 9.25
CA ALA A 215 -3.30 -11.09 9.45
C ALA A 215 -3.52 -10.77 10.95
N ALA A 216 -3.81 -11.80 11.77
CA ALA A 216 -4.01 -11.64 13.21
C ALA A 216 -2.72 -11.17 13.93
N LEU A 217 -1.55 -11.64 13.48
CA LEU A 217 -0.26 -11.22 14.02
C LEU A 217 0.01 -9.73 13.77
N LEU A 218 -0.37 -9.21 12.60
CA LEU A 218 -0.18 -7.80 12.24
C LEU A 218 -1.22 -6.87 12.88
N ALA A 219 -2.38 -7.39 13.29
CA ALA A 219 -3.53 -6.63 13.77
C ALA A 219 -3.21 -5.56 14.85
N PRO A 220 -2.35 -5.82 15.87
CA PRO A 220 -2.06 -4.83 16.91
C PRO A 220 -1.33 -3.56 16.41
N ARG A 221 -0.71 -3.61 15.23
CA ARG A 221 0.05 -2.50 14.63
C ARG A 221 -0.58 -1.98 13.35
N LEU A 222 -1.79 -2.43 13.00
CA LEU A 222 -2.49 -1.98 11.80
C LEU A 222 -2.97 -0.54 11.95
N VAL A 223 -2.67 0.28 10.94
CA VAL A 223 -3.11 1.67 10.83
C VAL A 223 -3.81 1.93 9.49
N HIS A 224 -3.64 1.05 8.51
CA HIS A 224 -4.19 1.15 7.17
C HIS A 224 -4.52 -0.23 6.58
N LEU A 225 -5.47 -0.30 5.64
CA LEU A 225 -5.84 -1.54 4.95
C LEU A 225 -5.97 -1.29 3.45
N HIS A 226 -5.35 -2.15 2.64
CA HIS A 226 -5.66 -2.34 1.24
C HIS A 226 -6.46 -3.63 1.06
N ILE A 227 -7.63 -3.50 0.45
CA ILE A 227 -8.55 -4.62 0.28
C ILE A 227 -8.81 -4.80 -1.22
N HIS A 228 -8.25 -5.83 -1.77
CA HIS A 228 -8.47 -6.30 -3.14
C HIS A 228 -8.26 -7.80 -3.21
N ASP A 229 -8.56 -8.41 -4.34
CA ASP A 229 -8.58 -9.85 -4.51
C ASP A 229 -7.63 -10.33 -5.60
N ASN A 230 -7.22 -11.59 -5.50
CA ASN A 230 -6.49 -12.34 -6.51
C ASN A 230 -6.67 -13.86 -6.28
N PHE A 231 -5.94 -14.71 -7.03
CA PHE A 231 -6.06 -16.17 -6.97
C PHE A 231 -4.88 -16.84 -6.25
N GLY A 232 -4.07 -16.12 -5.49
CA GLY A 232 -2.94 -16.63 -4.71
C GLY A 232 -1.82 -17.26 -5.54
N ARG A 233 -1.74 -16.97 -6.83
CA ARG A 233 -0.71 -17.52 -7.73
C ARG A 233 0.33 -16.46 -8.03
N THR A 234 1.53 -16.61 -7.48
CA THR A 234 2.65 -15.70 -7.74
C THR A 234 2.99 -15.67 -9.24
N GLY A 235 3.08 -14.47 -9.78
CA GLY A 235 3.49 -14.21 -11.15
C GLY A 235 4.98 -13.93 -11.27
N TYR A 236 5.48 -13.86 -12.52
CA TYR A 236 6.82 -13.36 -12.79
C TYR A 236 6.80 -11.82 -12.78
N TRP A 237 7.87 -11.21 -12.34
CA TRP A 237 7.98 -9.74 -12.35
C TRP A 237 7.72 -9.11 -13.73
N SER A 238 8.19 -9.76 -14.80
CA SER A 238 7.96 -9.30 -16.17
C SER A 238 6.47 -9.28 -16.57
N GLU A 239 5.61 -9.96 -15.83
CA GLU A 239 4.16 -10.05 -16.07
C GLU A 239 3.34 -9.05 -15.26
N LYS A 240 3.93 -8.34 -14.30
CA LYS A 240 3.17 -7.54 -13.31
C LYS A 240 2.21 -6.50 -13.91
N ASN A 241 2.52 -5.98 -15.08
CA ASN A 241 1.72 -4.95 -15.74
C ASN A 241 0.88 -5.49 -16.92
N GLN A 242 0.86 -6.81 -17.13
CA GLN A 242 0.16 -7.38 -18.28
C GLN A 242 -1.33 -7.64 -17.99
N THR A 243 -2.21 -7.09 -18.83
CA THR A 243 -3.67 -7.28 -18.70
C THR A 243 -4.10 -8.74 -18.89
N GLY A 244 -3.28 -9.56 -19.51
CA GLY A 244 -3.51 -10.99 -19.71
C GLY A 244 -3.36 -11.87 -18.47
N GLN A 245 -2.93 -11.33 -17.34
CA GLN A 245 -2.70 -12.13 -16.13
C GLN A 245 -4.00 -12.57 -15.44
N VAL A 246 -5.06 -11.77 -15.52
CA VAL A 246 -6.37 -12.13 -14.95
C VAL A 246 -6.90 -13.46 -15.51
N PRO A 247 -6.92 -13.72 -16.84
CA PRO A 247 -7.32 -15.01 -17.39
C PRO A 247 -6.45 -16.19 -16.93
N LEU A 248 -5.19 -15.93 -16.56
CA LEU A 248 -4.26 -16.94 -16.07
C LEU A 248 -4.30 -17.05 -14.53
N GLY A 249 -4.97 -16.13 -13.86
CA GLY A 249 -5.07 -16.06 -12.41
C GLY A 249 -3.71 -15.88 -11.71
N ARG A 250 -2.80 -15.12 -12.31
CA ARG A 250 -1.43 -14.95 -11.80
C ARG A 250 -1.13 -13.51 -11.44
N GLY A 251 -0.36 -13.34 -10.36
CA GLY A 251 0.20 -12.09 -9.90
C GLY A 251 -0.75 -11.27 -9.05
N ASP A 252 -0.30 -10.08 -8.76
CA ASP A 252 -1.00 -9.07 -7.98
C ASP A 252 -2.04 -8.37 -8.87
N LEU A 253 -3.29 -8.82 -8.79
CA LEU A 253 -4.33 -8.50 -9.77
C LEU A 253 -5.18 -7.29 -9.41
N HIS A 254 -5.19 -6.85 -8.15
CA HIS A 254 -6.04 -5.77 -7.64
C HIS A 254 -7.48 -5.87 -8.17
N MET A 255 -8.08 -7.05 -8.00
CA MET A 255 -9.45 -7.34 -8.39
C MET A 255 -10.42 -6.84 -7.33
N PRO A 256 -11.66 -6.48 -7.70
CA PRO A 256 -12.71 -6.25 -6.71
C PRO A 256 -12.86 -7.43 -5.74
N PRO A 257 -13.02 -7.16 -4.42
CA PRO A 257 -13.22 -8.21 -3.44
C PRO A 257 -14.39 -9.14 -3.79
N GLY A 258 -14.16 -10.45 -3.71
CA GLY A 258 -15.13 -11.49 -4.05
C GLY A 258 -15.05 -11.99 -5.50
N LEU A 259 -14.10 -11.51 -6.32
CA LEU A 259 -13.83 -12.01 -7.65
C LEU A 259 -12.62 -12.97 -7.73
N GLY A 260 -11.89 -13.15 -6.64
CA GLY A 260 -10.77 -14.08 -6.50
C GLY A 260 -11.04 -15.13 -5.42
N ASP A 261 -9.97 -15.58 -4.76
CA ASP A 261 -10.00 -16.73 -3.84
C ASP A 261 -9.76 -16.35 -2.37
N ILE A 262 -9.68 -15.05 -2.01
CA ILE A 262 -9.41 -14.61 -0.63
C ILE A 262 -10.63 -14.84 0.26
N ASP A 263 -10.44 -15.56 1.37
CA ASP A 263 -11.45 -15.67 2.44
C ASP A 263 -11.40 -14.42 3.35
N PHE A 264 -12.06 -13.35 2.92
CA PHE A 264 -12.13 -12.10 3.67
C PHE A 264 -12.76 -12.27 5.06
N ALA A 265 -13.64 -13.25 5.25
CA ALA A 265 -14.25 -13.50 6.55
C ALA A 265 -13.23 -14.06 7.56
N ALA A 266 -12.31 -14.88 7.11
CA ALA A 266 -11.23 -15.41 7.94
C ALA A 266 -10.07 -14.43 8.12
N VAL A 267 -9.74 -13.63 7.10
CA VAL A 267 -8.55 -12.77 7.07
C VAL A 267 -8.83 -11.40 7.69
N VAL A 268 -9.88 -10.73 7.22
CA VAL A 268 -10.15 -9.32 7.58
C VAL A 268 -11.26 -9.20 8.62
N GLY A 269 -12.21 -10.16 8.67
CA GLY A 269 -13.34 -10.10 9.58
C GLY A 269 -12.96 -9.85 11.04
N PRO A 270 -12.04 -10.63 11.65
CA PRO A 270 -11.60 -10.42 13.03
C PRO A 270 -10.92 -9.06 13.28
N ILE A 271 -10.29 -8.50 12.24
CA ILE A 271 -9.60 -7.21 12.31
C ILE A 271 -10.61 -6.07 12.32
N LEU A 272 -11.61 -6.11 11.43
CA LEU A 272 -12.57 -5.02 11.23
C LEU A 272 -13.46 -4.73 12.45
N GLU A 273 -13.60 -5.67 13.39
CA GLU A 273 -14.35 -5.45 14.62
C GLU A 273 -13.80 -4.27 15.43
N ASN A 274 -12.46 -4.14 15.49
CA ASN A 274 -11.78 -3.15 16.32
C ASN A 274 -10.94 -2.15 15.51
N PHE A 275 -10.86 -2.30 14.20
CA PHE A 275 -10.04 -1.42 13.36
C PHE A 275 -10.66 -0.03 13.24
N SER A 276 -9.81 0.97 13.46
CA SER A 276 -10.12 2.38 13.19
C SER A 276 -9.00 2.94 12.31
N GLY A 277 -9.34 3.34 11.11
CA GLY A 277 -8.38 3.82 10.11
C GLY A 277 -9.04 3.89 8.74
N ILE A 278 -8.24 3.95 7.71
CA ILE A 278 -8.70 3.96 6.31
C ILE A 278 -8.59 2.55 5.76
N ALA A 279 -9.66 2.05 5.15
CA ALA A 279 -9.68 0.81 4.37
C ALA A 279 -9.94 1.15 2.91
N VAL A 280 -8.96 0.92 2.07
CA VAL A 280 -8.97 1.25 0.65
C VAL A 280 -9.38 0.03 -0.16
N CYS A 281 -10.44 0.17 -0.95
CA CYS A 281 -10.70 -0.76 -2.04
C CYS A 281 -9.72 -0.41 -3.17
N GLU A 282 -8.61 -1.14 -3.26
CA GLU A 282 -7.52 -0.80 -4.17
C GLU A 282 -7.67 -1.54 -5.50
N LEU A 283 -8.07 -0.82 -6.54
CA LEU A 283 -8.47 -1.40 -7.81
C LEU A 283 -7.57 -0.97 -8.97
N ARG A 284 -7.32 -1.89 -9.90
CA ARG A 284 -6.69 -1.54 -11.17
C ARG A 284 -7.62 -0.75 -12.08
N GLY A 285 -7.02 0.06 -12.96
CA GLY A 285 -7.71 0.92 -13.90
C GLY A 285 -8.75 0.21 -14.76
N ARG A 286 -8.61 -1.09 -15.03
CA ARG A 286 -9.58 -1.89 -15.79
C ARG A 286 -10.97 -2.00 -15.16
N TYR A 287 -11.09 -1.73 -13.86
CA TYR A 287 -12.33 -1.81 -13.09
C TYR A 287 -13.04 -0.46 -12.94
N LEU A 288 -12.46 0.62 -13.49
CA LEU A 288 -13.00 1.97 -13.32
C LEU A 288 -14.36 2.19 -14.00
N ASP A 289 -14.63 1.49 -15.11
CA ASP A 289 -15.91 1.66 -15.82
C ASP A 289 -17.09 1.19 -14.95
N ALA A 290 -16.90 0.10 -14.18
CA ALA A 290 -17.89 -0.44 -13.24
C ALA A 290 -17.59 -0.07 -11.77
N LEU A 291 -16.87 1.03 -11.52
CA LEU A 291 -16.43 1.41 -10.17
C LEU A 291 -17.58 1.45 -9.15
N GLY A 292 -18.77 1.94 -9.54
CA GLY A 292 -19.94 2.00 -8.65
C GLY A 292 -20.33 0.63 -8.11
N GLU A 293 -20.47 -0.37 -8.97
CA GLU A 293 -20.82 -1.75 -8.60
C GLU A 293 -19.77 -2.38 -7.67
N HIS A 294 -18.49 -2.14 -7.96
CA HIS A 294 -17.38 -2.67 -7.18
C HIS A 294 -17.32 -2.04 -5.78
N ILE A 295 -17.53 -0.73 -5.69
CA ILE A 295 -17.58 -0.04 -4.40
C ILE A 295 -18.79 -0.46 -3.57
N GLU A 296 -19.96 -0.60 -4.18
CA GLU A 296 -21.13 -1.16 -3.47
C GLU A 296 -20.86 -2.59 -2.96
N GLY A 297 -20.18 -3.43 -3.77
CA GLY A 297 -19.74 -4.76 -3.36
C GLY A 297 -18.81 -4.72 -2.15
N PHE A 298 -17.83 -3.85 -2.18
CA PHE A 298 -16.88 -3.61 -1.09
C PHE A 298 -17.59 -3.12 0.18
N GLN A 299 -18.50 -2.14 0.07
CA GLN A 299 -19.28 -1.62 1.21
C GLN A 299 -20.15 -2.72 1.84
N ARG A 300 -20.80 -3.58 1.01
CA ARG A 300 -21.56 -4.73 1.50
C ARG A 300 -20.68 -5.74 2.21
N LEU A 301 -19.51 -6.07 1.66
CA LEU A 301 -18.52 -6.96 2.27
C LEU A 301 -18.13 -6.47 3.66
N VAL A 302 -17.66 -5.23 3.77
CA VAL A 302 -17.20 -4.65 5.04
C VAL A 302 -18.34 -4.59 6.06
N SER A 303 -19.53 -4.19 5.63
CA SER A 303 -20.71 -4.15 6.51
C SER A 303 -21.09 -5.54 7.03
N GLY A 304 -21.03 -6.55 6.17
CA GLY A 304 -21.30 -7.95 6.54
C GLY A 304 -20.26 -8.51 7.51
N LEU A 305 -18.99 -8.18 7.34
CA LEU A 305 -17.90 -8.61 8.23
C LEU A 305 -17.93 -7.94 9.61
N ARG A 306 -18.52 -6.75 9.72
CA ARG A 306 -18.70 -6.03 10.99
C ARG A 306 -20.02 -6.32 11.70
N ALA A 307 -20.94 -7.01 11.04
CA ALA A 307 -22.18 -7.39 11.67
C ALA A 307 -21.94 -8.40 12.81
N PRO A 308 -22.64 -8.28 13.95
CA PRO A 308 -22.53 -9.27 15.02
C PRO A 308 -22.80 -10.68 14.46
N ARG A 309 -21.90 -11.62 14.71
CA ARG A 309 -22.15 -13.01 14.33
C ARG A 309 -23.32 -13.55 15.16
N PRO A 310 -24.30 -14.22 14.55
CA PRO A 310 -25.32 -14.88 15.31
C PRO A 310 -24.68 -15.90 16.27
N ALA A 311 -25.14 -15.87 17.54
CA ALA A 311 -24.65 -16.74 18.63
C ALA A 311 -24.91 -18.22 18.33
#